data_8435145b027d44b477126bf8d1900976
#
_entry.id   8435145b027d44b477126bf8d1900976
#
_cell.length_a   1.000
_cell.length_b   1.000
_cell.length_c   1.000
_cell.angle_alpha   90.00
_cell.angle_beta   90.00
_cell.angle_gamma   90.00
#
_symmetry.space_group_name_H-M   'P 1'
#
loop_
_entity.id
_entity.type
_entity.pdbx_description
1 polymer ?
#
loop_
_entity_poly.entity_id
_entity_poly.type
_entity_poly.pdbx_seq_one_letter_code
_entity_poly.pdbx_strand_id
1 'polypeptide(L)'
;MNRSLIADLIVSIHFGYVIFVVGGLFVIVLGGALRWRFIRNFWFRATHLAMILIVVFETIFGISCPLTDLEYELRTAAGQQNAADGSFVGRLIQQLIFYDFPLIVFTIGYCLFGIAVLTSWWLLPPLLPWKQRRKT
;
A
#
# COMPACT_ATOMS: atom_id res chain seq x y z
N MET A 1 16.86 -18.11 13.95
CA MET A 1 16.83 -16.92 13.07
C MET A 1 16.85 -15.69 13.96
N ASN A 2 17.66 -14.70 13.64
CA ASN A 2 17.84 -13.53 14.48
C ASN A 2 16.61 -12.61 14.36
N ARG A 3 16.08 -12.10 15.47
CA ARG A 3 14.86 -11.25 15.50
C ARG A 3 15.00 -9.99 14.64
N SER A 4 16.20 -9.43 14.53
CA SER A 4 16.47 -8.30 13.66
C SER A 4 16.31 -8.65 12.18
N LEU A 5 16.75 -9.83 11.75
CA LEU A 5 16.56 -10.29 10.37
C LEU A 5 15.08 -10.49 10.00
N ILE A 6 14.29 -10.98 10.97
CA ILE A 6 12.85 -11.11 10.75
C ILE A 6 12.19 -9.73 10.62
N ALA A 7 12.59 -8.77 11.46
CA ALA A 7 12.10 -7.39 11.37
C ALA A 7 12.47 -6.77 10.01
N ASP A 8 13.68 -6.96 9.52
CA ASP A 8 14.12 -6.47 8.22
C ASP A 8 13.36 -7.11 7.06
N LEU A 9 13.02 -8.39 7.17
CA LEU A 9 12.16 -9.07 6.19
C LEU A 9 10.74 -8.47 6.18
N ILE A 10 10.17 -8.19 7.35
CA ILE A 10 8.84 -7.57 7.46
C ILE A 10 8.84 -6.18 6.84
N VAL A 11 9.86 -5.37 7.10
CA VAL A 11 10.03 -4.05 6.46
C VAL A 11 10.11 -4.17 4.94
N SER A 12 10.86 -5.15 4.44
CA SER A 12 10.99 -5.39 3.00
C SER A 12 9.65 -5.78 2.36
N ILE A 13 8.87 -6.62 3.02
CA ILE A 13 7.52 -7.00 2.59
C ILE A 13 6.59 -5.77 2.61
N HIS A 14 6.64 -5.00 3.68
CA HIS A 14 5.83 -3.78 3.80
C HIS A 14 6.20 -2.75 2.72
N PHE A 15 7.49 -2.57 2.46
CA PHE A 15 7.97 -1.70 1.38
C PHE A 15 7.49 -2.19 -0.01
N GLY A 16 7.55 -3.49 -0.25
CA GLY A 16 6.96 -4.10 -1.46
C GLY A 16 5.46 -3.86 -1.58
N TYR A 17 4.74 -3.93 -0.45
CA TYR A 17 3.32 -3.59 -0.39
C TYR A 17 3.05 -2.14 -0.82
N VAL A 18 3.80 -1.19 -0.26
CA VAL A 18 3.67 0.25 -0.60
C VAL A 18 4.01 0.49 -2.07
N ILE A 19 5.09 -0.11 -2.59
CA ILE A 19 5.47 -0.02 -4.00
C ILE A 19 4.34 -0.57 -4.89
N PHE A 20 3.75 -1.70 -4.53
CA PHE A 20 2.66 -2.29 -5.30
C PHE A 20 1.43 -1.39 -5.32
N VAL A 21 1.05 -0.80 -4.18
CA VAL A 21 -0.12 0.08 -4.09
C VAL A 21 0.10 1.37 -4.88
N VAL A 22 1.22 2.06 -4.64
CA VAL A 22 1.54 3.34 -5.31
C VAL A 22 1.87 3.10 -6.79
N GLY A 23 2.78 2.20 -7.07
CA GLY A 23 3.20 1.86 -8.44
C GLY A 23 2.07 1.25 -9.26
N GLY A 24 1.20 0.46 -8.62
CA GLY A 24 0.00 -0.10 -9.25
C GLY A 24 -0.93 0.98 -9.80
N LEU A 25 -1.17 2.05 -9.06
CA LEU A 25 -1.97 3.17 -9.56
C LEU A 25 -1.30 3.85 -10.77
N PHE A 26 0.02 4.09 -10.71
CA PHE A 26 0.77 4.62 -11.85
C PHE A 26 0.66 3.73 -13.08
N VAL A 27 0.83 2.43 -12.92
CA VAL A 27 0.69 1.43 -13.99
C VAL A 27 -0.73 1.42 -14.56
N ILE A 28 -1.75 1.55 -13.72
CA ILE A 28 -3.15 1.61 -14.14
C ILE A 28 -3.42 2.86 -14.96
N VAL A 29 -3.00 4.02 -14.50
CA VAL A 29 -3.21 5.32 -15.19
C VAL A 29 -2.44 5.35 -16.51
N LEU A 30 -1.15 5.01 -16.48
CA LEU A 30 -0.29 4.98 -17.66
C LEU A 30 -0.76 3.91 -18.67
N GLY A 31 -1.06 2.71 -18.18
CA GLY A 31 -1.56 1.62 -19.01
C GLY A 31 -2.94 1.92 -19.61
N GLY A 32 -3.77 2.73 -18.90
CA GLY A 32 -5.02 3.26 -19.44
C GLY A 32 -4.79 4.19 -20.62
N ALA A 33 -3.86 5.14 -20.48
CA ALA A 33 -3.46 6.06 -21.56
C ALA A 33 -2.83 5.31 -22.74
N LEU A 34 -2.00 4.29 -22.48
CA LEU A 34 -1.35 3.47 -23.52
C LEU A 34 -2.22 2.29 -24.01
N ARG A 35 -3.44 2.15 -23.51
CA ARG A 35 -4.39 1.09 -23.85
C ARG A 35 -3.86 -0.34 -23.62
N TRP A 36 -3.09 -0.54 -22.55
CA TRP A 36 -2.57 -1.86 -22.18
C TRP A 36 -3.70 -2.78 -21.72
N ARG A 37 -3.75 -3.97 -22.29
CA ARG A 37 -4.77 -4.97 -21.92
C ARG A 37 -4.57 -5.54 -20.52
N PHE A 38 -3.32 -5.60 -20.06
CA PHE A 38 -2.94 -6.13 -18.74
C PHE A 38 -3.64 -5.39 -17.59
N ILE A 39 -3.74 -4.05 -17.65
CA ILE A 39 -4.35 -3.25 -16.58
C ILE A 39 -5.84 -3.51 -16.38
N ARG A 40 -6.50 -4.16 -17.35
CA ARG A 40 -7.90 -4.56 -17.28
C ARG A 40 -8.09 -5.95 -16.67
N ASN A 41 -7.03 -6.61 -16.22
CA ASN A 41 -7.11 -7.87 -15.52
C ASN A 41 -7.86 -7.67 -14.19
N PHE A 42 -8.96 -8.42 -14.03
CA PHE A 42 -9.82 -8.32 -12.85
C PHE A 42 -9.05 -8.62 -11.55
N TRP A 43 -8.24 -9.69 -11.53
CA TRP A 43 -7.50 -10.08 -10.33
C TRP A 43 -6.47 -9.05 -9.90
N PHE A 44 -5.73 -8.48 -10.84
CA PHE A 44 -4.78 -7.39 -10.55
C PHE A 44 -5.49 -6.18 -9.95
N ARG A 45 -6.59 -5.76 -10.55
CA ARG A 45 -7.38 -4.61 -10.10
C ARG A 45 -8.04 -4.86 -8.75
N ALA A 46 -8.61 -6.05 -8.54
CA ALA A 46 -9.26 -6.43 -7.28
C ALA A 46 -8.25 -6.49 -6.12
N THR A 47 -7.09 -7.09 -6.35
CA THR A 47 -6.02 -7.14 -5.35
C THR A 47 -5.52 -5.74 -5.00
N HIS A 48 -5.27 -4.90 -6.00
CA HIS A 48 -4.83 -3.52 -5.79
C HIS A 48 -5.86 -2.71 -5.00
N LEU A 49 -7.14 -2.80 -5.36
CA LEU A 49 -8.23 -2.13 -4.64
C LEU A 49 -8.35 -2.64 -3.20
N ALA A 50 -8.31 -3.95 -2.98
CA ALA A 50 -8.38 -4.53 -1.64
C ALA A 50 -7.25 -4.03 -0.74
N MET A 51 -6.03 -3.96 -1.26
CA MET A 51 -4.88 -3.50 -0.50
C MET A 51 -5.01 -2.04 -0.07
N ILE A 52 -5.44 -1.14 -0.96
CA ILE A 52 -5.64 0.27 -0.58
C ILE A 52 -6.83 0.45 0.38
N LEU A 53 -7.91 -0.33 0.21
CA LEU A 53 -9.04 -0.28 1.13
C LEU A 53 -8.66 -0.70 2.55
N ILE A 54 -7.78 -1.68 2.71
CA ILE A 54 -7.24 -2.07 4.02
C ILE A 54 -6.53 -0.87 4.66
N VAL A 55 -5.63 -0.20 3.95
CA VAL A 55 -4.90 0.97 4.46
C VAL A 55 -5.86 2.10 4.84
N VAL A 56 -6.84 2.40 4.00
CA VAL A 56 -7.85 3.44 4.28
C VAL A 56 -8.65 3.09 5.54
N PHE A 57 -9.07 1.83 5.66
CA PHE A 57 -9.80 1.35 6.83
C PHE A 57 -8.97 1.48 8.12
N GLU A 58 -7.74 0.96 8.11
CA GLU A 58 -6.81 1.08 9.26
C GLU A 58 -6.64 2.54 9.68
N THR A 59 -6.45 3.42 8.70
CA THR A 59 -6.21 4.85 8.96
C THR A 59 -7.44 5.57 9.52
N ILE A 60 -8.63 5.29 8.99
CA ILE A 60 -9.89 5.91 9.47
C ILE A 60 -10.21 5.47 10.90
N PHE A 61 -10.00 4.20 11.21
CA PHE A 61 -10.28 3.65 12.54
C PHE A 61 -9.13 3.83 13.53
N GLY A 62 -8.02 4.45 13.11
CA GLY A 62 -6.85 4.64 13.97
C GLY A 62 -6.17 3.33 14.37
N ILE A 63 -6.31 2.29 13.55
CA ILE A 63 -5.69 0.98 13.77
C ILE A 63 -4.30 1.00 13.14
N SER A 64 -3.29 0.60 13.91
CA SER A 64 -1.93 0.45 13.38
C SER A 64 -1.87 -0.72 12.39
N CYS A 65 -1.05 -0.59 11.35
CA CYS A 65 -0.81 -1.69 10.44
C CYS A 65 -0.17 -2.88 11.18
N PRO A 66 -0.73 -4.10 11.09
CA PRO A 66 -0.19 -5.26 11.82
C PRO A 66 1.28 -5.56 11.48
N LEU A 67 1.73 -5.26 10.24
CA LEU A 67 3.13 -5.42 9.87
C LEU A 67 4.04 -4.41 10.60
N THR A 68 3.57 -3.19 10.80
CA THR A 68 4.30 -2.15 11.53
C THR A 68 4.41 -2.50 13.01
N ASP A 69 3.32 -2.97 13.61
CA ASP A 69 3.31 -3.40 15.02
C ASP A 69 4.23 -4.60 15.25
N LEU A 70 4.18 -5.59 14.36
CA LEU A 70 5.05 -6.76 14.44
C LEU A 70 6.53 -6.40 14.25
N GLU A 71 6.85 -5.49 13.34
CA GLU A 71 8.21 -4.95 13.20
C GLU A 71 8.68 -4.30 14.50
N TYR A 72 7.84 -3.44 15.08
CA TYR A 72 8.14 -2.73 16.32
C TYR A 72 8.43 -3.70 17.48
N GLU A 73 7.57 -4.71 17.67
CA GLU A 73 7.74 -5.73 18.70
C GLU A 73 9.06 -6.51 18.53
N LEU A 74 9.39 -6.90 17.31
CA LEU A 74 10.60 -7.64 17.01
C LEU A 74 11.87 -6.81 17.21
N ARG A 75 11.86 -5.54 16.85
CA ARG A 75 12.98 -4.62 17.07
C ARG A 75 13.17 -4.32 18.55
N THR A 76 12.09 -4.08 19.27
CA THR A 76 12.11 -3.87 20.73
C THR A 76 12.66 -5.11 21.44
N ALA A 77 12.21 -6.30 21.06
CA ALA A 77 12.71 -7.56 21.61
C ALA A 77 14.17 -7.88 21.22
N ALA A 78 14.69 -7.25 20.18
CA ALA A 78 16.11 -7.31 19.79
C ALA A 78 16.98 -6.23 20.44
N GLY A 79 16.41 -5.37 21.33
CA GLY A 79 17.12 -4.29 22.01
C GLY A 79 17.33 -3.03 21.16
N GLN A 80 16.64 -2.91 20.03
CA GLN A 80 16.70 -1.75 19.15
C GLN A 80 15.62 -0.73 19.55
N GLN A 81 15.93 0.17 20.48
CA GLN A 81 14.96 1.11 21.08
C GLN A 81 14.54 2.31 20.22
N ASN A 82 15.06 2.45 19.00
CA ASN A 82 14.79 3.61 18.14
C ASN A 82 13.72 3.38 17.08
N ALA A 83 12.83 2.42 17.28
CA ALA A 83 11.66 2.28 16.43
C ALA A 83 10.67 3.40 16.77
N ALA A 84 10.71 4.50 16.01
CA ALA A 84 9.82 5.64 16.21
C ALA A 84 8.34 5.22 16.06
N ASP A 85 7.50 5.64 17.00
CA ASP A 85 6.06 5.49 16.91
C ASP A 85 5.55 6.19 15.64
N GLY A 86 4.82 5.48 14.82
CA GLY A 86 4.20 6.09 13.63
C GLY A 86 4.01 5.15 12.44
N SER A 87 3.33 5.67 11.43
CA SER A 87 3.16 4.98 10.15
C SER A 87 4.51 4.69 9.49
N PHE A 88 4.65 3.51 8.87
CA PHE A 88 5.84 3.15 8.08
C PHE A 88 6.18 4.22 7.02
N VAL A 89 5.16 4.68 6.28
CA VAL A 89 5.33 5.73 5.27
C VAL A 89 5.74 7.06 5.91
N GLY A 90 5.18 7.39 7.09
CA GLY A 90 5.57 8.58 7.86
C GLY A 90 7.03 8.57 8.25
N ARG A 91 7.52 7.44 8.77
CA ARG A 91 8.95 7.27 9.11
C ARG A 91 9.86 7.38 7.89
N LEU A 92 9.45 6.79 6.76
CA LEU A 92 10.20 6.87 5.52
C LEU A 92 10.30 8.31 5.01
N ILE A 93 9.19 9.05 5.02
CA ILE A 93 9.15 10.47 4.63
C ILE A 93 9.97 11.33 5.59
N GLN A 94 9.88 11.10 6.89
CA GLN A 94 10.67 11.79 7.90
C GLN A 94 12.17 11.61 7.65
N GLN A 95 12.61 10.40 7.35
CA GLN A 95 14.01 10.10 7.03
C GLN A 95 14.48 10.79 5.74
N LEU A 96 13.59 10.92 4.74
CA LEU A 96 13.94 11.53 3.44
C LEU A 96 13.90 13.05 3.46
N ILE A 97 12.96 13.65 4.20
CA ILE A 97 12.66 15.09 4.14
C ILE A 97 13.00 15.80 5.47
N PHE A 98 13.31 15.06 6.53
CA PHE A 98 13.55 15.57 7.89
C PHE A 98 12.37 16.40 8.45
N TYR A 99 11.14 16.11 8.03
CA TYR A 99 9.95 16.84 8.45
C TYR A 99 8.88 15.88 9.01
N ASP A 100 8.35 16.21 10.19
CA ASP A 100 7.28 15.49 10.85
C ASP A 100 5.92 16.01 10.39
N PHE A 101 5.27 15.27 9.50
CA PHE A 101 3.89 15.58 9.12
C PHE A 101 2.91 15.07 10.19
N PRO A 102 1.87 15.88 10.53
CA PRO A 102 0.82 15.40 11.42
C PRO A 102 0.05 14.21 10.81
N LEU A 103 -0.41 13.30 11.64
CA LEU A 103 -1.10 12.07 11.22
C LEU A 103 -2.29 12.33 10.28
N ILE A 104 -2.98 13.45 10.46
CA ILE A 104 -4.12 13.86 9.61
C ILE A 104 -3.74 14.02 8.12
N VAL A 105 -2.51 14.44 7.83
CA VAL A 105 -2.03 14.58 6.45
C VAL A 105 -1.96 13.22 5.76
N PHE A 106 -1.48 12.20 6.47
CA PHE A 106 -1.44 10.83 5.97
C PHE A 106 -2.85 10.26 5.77
N THR A 107 -3.75 10.51 6.73
CA THR A 107 -5.16 10.08 6.62
C THR A 107 -5.82 10.67 5.38
N ILE A 108 -5.69 11.97 5.16
CA ILE A 108 -6.22 12.64 3.97
C ILE A 108 -5.57 12.07 2.71
N GLY A 109 -4.25 11.90 2.70
CA GLY A 109 -3.51 11.34 1.57
C GLY A 109 -4.01 9.94 1.17
N TYR A 110 -4.18 9.05 2.13
CA TYR A 110 -4.68 7.68 1.89
C TYR A 110 -6.13 7.67 1.40
N CYS A 111 -6.99 8.54 1.96
CA CYS A 111 -8.37 8.66 1.51
C CYS A 111 -8.46 9.18 0.07
N LEU A 112 -7.68 10.22 -0.27
CA LEU A 112 -7.61 10.76 -1.64
C LEU A 112 -7.07 9.71 -2.62
N PHE A 113 -6.06 8.97 -2.21
CA PHE A 113 -5.51 7.87 -3.02
C PHE A 113 -6.55 6.76 -3.23
N GLY A 114 -7.27 6.36 -2.20
CA GLY A 114 -8.37 5.40 -2.29
C GLY A 114 -9.47 5.85 -3.25
N ILE A 115 -9.85 7.12 -3.19
CA ILE A 115 -10.81 7.73 -4.12
C ILE A 115 -10.28 7.68 -5.56
N ALA A 116 -9.01 7.98 -5.79
CA ALA A 116 -8.38 7.90 -7.10
C ALA A 116 -8.42 6.46 -7.66
N VAL A 117 -8.14 5.45 -6.83
CA VAL A 117 -8.25 4.04 -7.22
C VAL A 117 -9.68 3.66 -7.56
N LEU A 118 -10.67 4.05 -6.76
CA LEU A 118 -12.09 3.81 -7.04
C LEU A 118 -12.51 4.50 -8.34
N THR A 119 -12.12 5.75 -8.56
CA THR A 119 -12.39 6.48 -9.80
C THR A 119 -11.78 5.77 -11.00
N SER A 120 -10.59 5.20 -10.86
CA SER A 120 -9.95 4.43 -11.92
C SER A 120 -10.73 3.15 -12.29
N TRP A 121 -11.50 2.58 -11.37
CA TRP A 121 -12.41 1.46 -11.65
C TRP A 121 -13.58 1.88 -12.55
N TRP A 122 -14.06 3.09 -12.36
CA TRP A 122 -15.15 3.67 -13.18
C TRP A 122 -14.67 4.04 -14.58
N LEU A 123 -13.52 4.70 -14.67
CA LEU A 123 -12.96 5.17 -15.94
C LEU A 123 -12.40 4.05 -16.80
N LEU A 124 -11.80 3.04 -16.15
CA LEU A 124 -11.13 1.90 -16.79
C LEU A 124 -11.68 0.59 -16.21
N PRO A 125 -12.91 0.19 -16.57
CA PRO A 125 -13.53 -0.98 -15.98
C PRO A 125 -12.70 -2.26 -16.25
N PRO A 126 -12.49 -3.11 -15.23
CA PRO A 126 -11.76 -4.38 -15.40
C PRO A 126 -12.57 -5.34 -16.27
N LEU A 127 -11.87 -6.19 -17.01
CA LEU A 127 -12.50 -7.28 -17.76
C LEU A 127 -12.79 -8.43 -16.79
N LEU A 128 -14.06 -8.78 -16.67
CA LEU A 128 -14.51 -9.88 -15.83
C LEU A 128 -13.93 -11.22 -16.33
N PRO A 129 -13.53 -12.13 -15.43
CA PRO A 129 -12.81 -13.36 -15.81
C PRO A 129 -13.60 -14.26 -16.75
N TRP A 130 -14.94 -14.27 -16.66
CA TRP A 130 -15.77 -15.05 -17.59
C TRP A 130 -15.86 -14.45 -19.00
N LYS A 131 -15.64 -13.15 -19.17
CA LYS A 131 -15.56 -12.52 -20.49
C LYS A 131 -14.19 -12.75 -21.18
N GLN A 132 -13.15 -12.99 -20.39
CA GLN A 132 -11.84 -13.32 -20.96
C GLN A 132 -11.80 -14.72 -21.55
N ARG A 133 -12.53 -15.68 -20.98
CA ARG A 133 -12.61 -17.07 -21.48
C ARG A 133 -13.35 -17.22 -22.82
N ARG A 134 -14.21 -16.26 -23.17
CA ARG A 134 -14.97 -16.33 -24.46
C ARG A 134 -14.18 -15.88 -25.68
N LYS A 135 -12.96 -15.38 -25.52
CA LYS A 135 -12.13 -14.89 -26.64
C LYS A 135 -10.92 -15.79 -26.95
N THR A 136 -10.82 -16.90 -26.29
CA THR A 136 -9.93 -18.02 -26.63
C THR A 136 -10.73 -19.18 -27.14
#